data_23eda2ab6b175f42cf60d81ab1c3e964
#
_entry.id   23eda2ab6b175f42cf60d81ab1c3e964
#
_cell.length_a   1.000
_cell.length_b   1.000
_cell.length_c   1.000
_cell.angle_alpha   90.00
_cell.angle_beta   90.00
_cell.angle_gamma   90.00
#
_symmetry.space_group_name_H-M   'P 1'
#
loop_
_entity.id
_entity.type
_entity.pdbx_description
1 polymer ?
#
loop_
_entity_poly.entity_id
_entity_poly.type
_entity_poly.pdbx_seq_one_letter_code
_entity_poly.pdbx_strand_id
1 'polypeptide(L)'
;MEASLKAMRKLTRESDHIVLISGLGVARAAGLNGVRAEHIAYDIEQKYGYSNDEIISSMFLSKRAEIFYQYYKEIILNCALQPTSIHEGALRLQQAGKLDAIVKRTVYPLYEMAGCDDVIELHGSVEKNYCPNCGKVYGSDFIRHAVGIPSCTKCGVPLRPGFTLLGEMVDNGKISAAANAVENADLLLIVGTSIRSPLCLNLTKYYKGDKMLLLNTHEMVGDDRANYRAYGDLCELFKYVADIPLPQNKKKKQKDKIQEAEKNEQDKNKICT
;
A
#
# COMPACT_ATOMS: atom_id res chain seq x y z
N MET A 1 18.29 -17.66 -10.22
CA MET A 1 17.17 -16.71 -10.24
C MET A 1 15.90 -17.34 -10.83
N GLU A 2 15.91 -17.86 -12.05
CA GLU A 2 14.71 -18.43 -12.71
C GLU A 2 14.05 -19.59 -11.93
N ALA A 3 14.83 -20.53 -11.39
CA ALA A 3 14.32 -21.62 -10.57
C ALA A 3 13.62 -21.11 -9.28
N SER A 4 14.19 -20.09 -8.64
CA SER A 4 13.59 -19.44 -7.45
C SER A 4 12.26 -18.76 -7.79
N LEU A 5 12.18 -18.04 -8.91
CA LEU A 5 10.94 -17.39 -9.36
C LEU A 5 9.83 -18.39 -9.69
N LYS A 6 10.18 -19.51 -10.35
CA LYS A 6 9.22 -20.60 -10.61
C LYS A 6 8.69 -21.22 -9.32
N ALA A 7 9.56 -21.43 -8.33
CA ALA A 7 9.14 -21.89 -7.00
C ALA A 7 8.23 -20.90 -6.29
N MET A 8 8.59 -19.60 -6.28
CA MET A 8 7.75 -18.53 -5.69
C MET A 8 6.35 -18.49 -6.32
N ARG A 9 6.27 -18.49 -7.65
CA ARG A 9 4.98 -18.50 -8.36
C ARG A 9 4.15 -19.73 -8.01
N LYS A 10 4.77 -20.92 -7.90
CA LYS A 10 4.09 -22.14 -7.48
C LYS A 10 3.54 -21.99 -6.06
N LEU A 11 4.36 -21.55 -5.11
CA LEU A 11 3.94 -21.32 -3.72
C LEU A 11 2.80 -20.30 -3.62
N THR A 12 2.87 -19.19 -4.37
CA THR A 12 1.78 -18.19 -4.42
C THR A 12 0.46 -18.78 -4.94
N ARG A 13 0.54 -19.72 -5.92
CA ARG A 13 -0.64 -20.41 -6.43
C ARG A 13 -1.24 -21.42 -5.46
N GLU A 14 -0.41 -22.06 -4.67
CA GLU A 14 -0.78 -23.13 -3.72
C GLU A 14 -1.21 -22.59 -2.35
N SER A 15 -0.84 -21.36 -2.01
CA SER A 15 -1.19 -20.72 -0.74
C SER A 15 -2.59 -20.09 -0.80
N ASP A 16 -3.30 -20.09 0.32
CA ASP A 16 -4.66 -19.57 0.46
C ASP A 16 -4.75 -18.38 1.41
N HIS A 17 -3.73 -18.15 2.26
CA HIS A 17 -3.67 -17.07 3.24
C HIS A 17 -2.37 -16.27 3.07
N ILE A 18 -2.33 -15.40 2.05
CA ILE A 18 -1.16 -14.60 1.73
C ILE A 18 -1.25 -13.26 2.44
N VAL A 19 -0.15 -12.81 3.05
CA VAL A 19 0.02 -11.43 3.51
C VAL A 19 1.14 -10.76 2.78
N LEU A 20 0.87 -9.57 2.24
CA LEU A 20 1.84 -8.74 1.52
C LEU A 20 2.38 -7.63 2.42
N ILE A 21 3.68 -7.63 2.72
CA ILE A 21 4.39 -6.49 3.32
C ILE A 21 5.00 -5.64 2.22
N SER A 22 4.50 -4.43 2.04
CA SER A 22 4.89 -3.49 0.98
C SER A 22 5.73 -2.34 1.53
N GLY A 23 6.95 -2.19 0.98
CA GLY A 23 7.89 -1.15 1.39
C GLY A 23 7.97 0.05 0.44
N LEU A 24 8.92 0.95 0.73
CA LEU A 24 9.16 2.16 -0.06
C LEU A 24 9.59 1.86 -1.50
N GLY A 25 10.24 0.73 -1.75
CA GLY A 25 10.62 0.30 -3.11
C GLY A 25 9.44 0.19 -4.06
N VAL A 26 8.26 -0.19 -3.56
CA VAL A 26 7.03 -0.24 -4.36
C VAL A 26 6.58 1.14 -4.82
N ALA A 27 6.61 2.14 -3.92
CA ALA A 27 6.29 3.52 -4.31
C ALA A 27 7.36 4.11 -5.25
N ARG A 28 8.64 3.74 -5.09
CA ARG A 28 9.70 4.12 -6.04
C ARG A 28 9.46 3.50 -7.42
N ALA A 29 9.03 2.27 -7.51
CA ALA A 29 8.64 1.64 -8.76
C ALA A 29 7.43 2.33 -9.41
N ALA A 30 6.60 3.01 -8.62
CA ALA A 30 5.49 3.87 -9.09
C ALA A 30 5.92 5.31 -9.43
N GLY A 31 7.23 5.62 -9.41
CA GLY A 31 7.77 6.93 -9.77
C GLY A 31 8.05 7.87 -8.59
N LEU A 32 7.96 7.39 -7.33
CA LEU A 32 8.29 8.24 -6.19
C LEU A 32 9.79 8.56 -6.17
N ASN A 33 10.10 9.83 -6.29
CA ASN A 33 11.47 10.33 -6.11
C ASN A 33 11.87 10.23 -4.63
N GLY A 34 13.10 9.79 -4.39
CA GLY A 34 13.61 9.69 -3.03
C GLY A 34 13.99 11.07 -2.49
N VAL A 35 13.17 11.65 -1.61
CA VAL A 35 13.47 12.96 -0.96
C VAL A 35 14.78 12.97 -0.15
N ARG A 36 15.37 11.80 0.08
CA ARG A 36 16.70 11.63 0.69
C ARG A 36 17.82 11.42 -0.33
N ALA A 37 17.52 11.43 -1.64
CA ALA A 37 18.58 11.47 -2.64
C ALA A 37 19.33 12.81 -2.51
N GLU A 38 20.66 12.76 -2.58
CA GLU A 38 21.55 13.89 -2.22
C GLU A 38 21.14 15.20 -2.90
N HIS A 39 20.91 15.18 -4.22
CA HIS A 39 20.50 16.37 -4.96
C HIS A 39 19.12 16.90 -4.55
N ILE A 40 18.15 16.04 -4.26
CA ILE A 40 16.80 16.43 -3.81
C ILE A 40 16.86 16.96 -2.38
N ALA A 41 17.63 16.33 -1.50
CA ALA A 41 17.84 16.79 -0.14
C ALA A 41 18.45 18.18 -0.10
N TYR A 42 19.46 18.44 -0.94
CA TYR A 42 20.08 19.74 -1.08
C TYR A 42 19.07 20.82 -1.56
N ASP A 43 18.28 20.53 -2.58
CA ASP A 43 17.26 21.44 -3.10
C ASP A 43 16.20 21.78 -2.05
N ILE A 44 15.80 20.79 -1.23
CA ILE A 44 14.88 20.98 -0.12
C ILE A 44 15.48 21.92 0.94
N GLU A 45 16.73 21.68 1.35
CA GLU A 45 17.41 22.51 2.33
C GLU A 45 17.60 23.94 1.83
N GLN A 46 17.98 24.13 0.55
CA GLN A 46 18.09 25.46 -0.07
C GLN A 46 16.76 26.20 -0.10
N LYS A 47 15.67 25.51 -0.42
CA LYS A 47 14.35 26.12 -0.56
C LYS A 47 13.67 26.45 0.76
N TYR A 48 13.73 25.53 1.72
CA TYR A 48 12.96 25.63 2.97
C TYR A 48 13.82 26.01 4.18
N GLY A 49 15.16 25.95 4.06
CA GLY A 49 16.11 26.23 5.16
C GLY A 49 16.20 25.10 6.20
N TYR A 50 15.64 23.93 5.94
CA TYR A 50 15.57 22.79 6.84
C TYR A 50 15.65 21.49 6.05
N SER A 51 16.18 20.44 6.66
CA SER A 51 16.20 19.11 6.08
C SER A 51 14.80 18.48 6.00
N ASN A 52 14.62 17.54 5.07
CA ASN A 52 13.37 16.78 4.96
C ASN A 52 12.93 16.18 6.32
N ASP A 53 13.88 15.58 7.06
CA ASP A 53 13.57 14.88 8.31
C ASP A 53 13.16 15.86 9.43
N GLU A 54 13.70 17.08 9.43
CA GLU A 54 13.23 18.14 10.33
C GLU A 54 11.80 18.56 9.98
N ILE A 55 11.53 18.85 8.69
CA ILE A 55 10.22 19.36 8.25
C ILE A 55 9.10 18.36 8.54
N ILE A 56 9.30 17.06 8.29
CA ILE A 56 8.28 16.04 8.51
C ILE A 56 8.15 15.58 9.97
N SER A 57 8.68 16.34 10.93
CA SER A 57 8.56 16.03 12.36
C SER A 57 7.33 16.69 12.99
N SER A 58 6.79 16.06 14.03
CA SER A 58 5.66 16.61 14.81
C SER A 58 6.03 17.92 15.51
N MET A 59 7.28 18.05 15.94
CA MET A 59 7.80 19.28 16.54
C MET A 59 7.82 20.44 15.53
N PHE A 60 8.25 20.18 14.31
CA PHE A 60 8.29 21.19 13.26
C PHE A 60 6.89 21.67 12.88
N LEU A 61 5.96 20.73 12.69
CA LEU A 61 4.55 21.09 12.43
C LEU A 61 3.99 21.99 13.53
N SER A 62 4.28 21.70 14.80
CA SER A 62 3.76 22.51 15.92
C SER A 62 4.32 23.94 15.99
N LYS A 63 5.56 24.14 15.52
CA LYS A 63 6.26 25.43 15.63
C LYS A 63 6.29 26.23 14.31
N ARG A 64 6.17 25.57 13.17
CA ARG A 64 6.40 26.12 11.82
C ARG A 64 5.40 25.56 10.82
N ALA A 65 4.11 25.58 11.17
CA ALA A 65 3.05 24.98 10.37
C ALA A 65 2.99 25.52 8.92
N GLU A 66 3.31 26.81 8.71
CA GLU A 66 3.32 27.40 7.35
C GLU A 66 4.32 26.72 6.44
N ILE A 67 5.58 26.59 6.88
CA ILE A 67 6.64 25.93 6.11
C ILE A 67 6.31 24.44 5.92
N PHE A 68 5.80 23.79 6.98
CA PHE A 68 5.36 22.40 6.89
C PHE A 68 4.30 22.20 5.80
N TYR A 69 3.24 23.02 5.77
CA TYR A 69 2.16 22.88 4.81
C TYR A 69 2.57 23.30 3.40
N GLN A 70 3.48 24.25 3.24
CA GLN A 70 4.08 24.56 1.96
C GLN A 70 4.85 23.34 1.43
N TYR A 71 5.74 22.76 2.24
CA TYR A 71 6.48 21.53 1.90
C TYR A 71 5.53 20.35 1.62
N TYR A 72 4.51 20.15 2.45
CA TYR A 72 3.53 19.07 2.29
C TYR A 72 2.84 19.13 0.93
N LYS A 73 2.40 20.32 0.52
CA LYS A 73 1.73 20.53 -0.78
C LYS A 73 2.69 20.34 -1.95
N GLU A 74 3.88 20.93 -1.89
CA GLU A 74 4.80 21.01 -3.02
C GLU A 74 5.64 19.75 -3.22
N ILE A 75 5.97 19.03 -2.15
CA ILE A 75 6.85 17.87 -2.20
C ILE A 75 6.08 16.56 -2.00
N ILE A 76 5.28 16.45 -0.93
CA ILE A 76 4.61 15.18 -0.61
C ILE A 76 3.38 14.97 -1.50
N LEU A 77 2.52 15.98 -1.65
CA LEU A 77 1.28 15.86 -2.43
C LEU A 77 1.48 16.05 -3.93
N ASN A 78 2.56 16.67 -4.37
CA ASN A 78 2.82 16.93 -5.80
C ASN A 78 3.48 15.74 -6.52
N CYS A 79 3.32 14.54 -6.00
CA CYS A 79 3.79 13.31 -6.65
C CYS A 79 2.68 12.74 -7.53
N ALA A 80 2.88 12.72 -8.86
CA ALA A 80 1.95 12.11 -9.81
C ALA A 80 2.14 10.58 -9.87
N LEU A 81 1.93 9.91 -8.74
CA LEU A 81 2.08 8.46 -8.64
C LEU A 81 0.85 7.74 -9.20
N GLN A 82 1.11 6.63 -9.90
CA GLN A 82 0.07 5.75 -10.42
C GLN A 82 0.30 4.31 -9.96
N PRO A 83 -0.78 3.52 -9.76
CA PRO A 83 -0.64 2.10 -9.55
C PRO A 83 0.19 1.42 -10.66
N THR A 84 0.96 0.42 -10.29
CA THR A 84 1.81 -0.37 -11.19
C THR A 84 1.31 -1.82 -11.23
N SER A 85 1.96 -2.66 -12.03
CA SER A 85 1.69 -4.11 -12.06
C SER A 85 1.81 -4.80 -10.70
N ILE A 86 2.51 -4.19 -9.72
CA ILE A 86 2.56 -4.68 -8.33
C ILE A 86 1.17 -4.53 -7.67
N HIS A 87 0.56 -3.37 -7.80
CA HIS A 87 -0.75 -3.08 -7.22
C HIS A 87 -1.87 -3.87 -7.92
N GLU A 88 -1.80 -3.97 -9.26
CA GLU A 88 -2.70 -4.80 -10.07
C GLU A 88 -2.58 -6.29 -9.71
N GLY A 89 -1.36 -6.77 -9.50
CA GLY A 89 -1.11 -8.15 -9.07
C GLY A 89 -1.65 -8.43 -7.67
N ALA A 90 -1.53 -7.48 -6.74
CA ALA A 90 -2.12 -7.58 -5.40
C ALA A 90 -3.66 -7.66 -5.48
N LEU A 91 -4.29 -6.80 -6.29
CA LEU A 91 -5.73 -6.86 -6.55
C LEU A 91 -6.13 -8.22 -7.13
N ARG A 92 -5.35 -8.75 -8.07
CA ARG A 92 -5.60 -10.09 -8.64
C ARG A 92 -5.56 -11.18 -7.57
N LEU A 93 -4.60 -11.13 -6.65
CA LEU A 93 -4.50 -12.06 -5.52
C LEU A 93 -5.72 -11.94 -4.59
N GLN A 94 -6.21 -10.74 -4.30
CA GLN A 94 -7.44 -10.53 -3.52
C GLN A 94 -8.67 -11.05 -4.24
N GLN A 95 -8.83 -10.75 -5.53
CA GLN A 95 -9.95 -11.25 -6.34
C GLN A 95 -9.97 -12.78 -6.45
N ALA A 96 -8.81 -13.41 -6.35
CA ALA A 96 -8.70 -14.87 -6.27
C ALA A 96 -9.00 -15.42 -4.88
N GLY A 97 -9.22 -14.56 -3.86
CA GLY A 97 -9.47 -14.95 -2.48
C GLY A 97 -8.24 -15.50 -1.77
N LYS A 98 -7.04 -15.05 -2.14
CA LYS A 98 -5.76 -15.55 -1.63
C LYS A 98 -4.98 -14.53 -0.80
N LEU A 99 -5.19 -13.24 -1.01
CA LEU A 99 -4.49 -12.18 -0.29
C LEU A 99 -5.41 -11.62 0.81
N ASP A 100 -5.09 -11.92 2.05
CA ASP A 100 -5.90 -11.57 3.22
C ASP A 100 -5.62 -10.13 3.70
N ALA A 101 -4.38 -9.67 3.58
CA ALA A 101 -4.03 -8.30 3.98
C ALA A 101 -2.82 -7.75 3.22
N ILE A 102 -2.82 -6.43 3.04
CA ILE A 102 -1.69 -5.65 2.54
C ILE A 102 -1.21 -4.74 3.66
N VAL A 103 0.00 -4.98 4.15
CA VAL A 103 0.65 -4.15 5.18
C VAL A 103 1.56 -3.15 4.48
N LYS A 104 1.09 -1.92 4.25
CA LYS A 104 1.88 -0.89 3.55
C LYS A 104 2.59 0.06 4.51
N ARG A 105 3.81 0.43 4.16
CA ARG A 105 4.65 1.41 4.88
C ARG A 105 4.62 2.80 4.25
N THR A 106 4.11 2.93 3.03
CA THR A 106 4.00 4.19 2.32
C THR A 106 2.70 4.90 2.66
N VAL A 107 2.70 6.22 2.60
CA VAL A 107 1.53 7.05 2.91
C VAL A 107 0.62 7.31 1.68
N TYR A 108 1.06 6.86 0.51
CA TYR A 108 0.33 7.03 -0.76
C TYR A 108 -0.71 5.91 -0.95
N PRO A 109 -1.91 6.23 -1.46
CA PRO A 109 -3.04 5.28 -1.54
C PRO A 109 -3.00 4.42 -2.83
N LEU A 110 -1.82 3.93 -3.23
CA LEU A 110 -1.64 3.25 -4.53
C LEU A 110 -2.38 1.91 -4.62
N TYR A 111 -2.47 1.15 -3.53
CA TYR A 111 -3.25 -0.09 -3.48
C TYR A 111 -4.74 0.19 -3.53
N GLU A 112 -5.19 1.18 -2.78
CA GLU A 112 -6.58 1.65 -2.75
C GLU A 112 -7.00 2.21 -4.12
N MET A 113 -6.12 2.96 -4.80
CA MET A 113 -6.32 3.43 -6.18
C MET A 113 -6.42 2.28 -7.19
N ALA A 114 -5.72 1.18 -6.97
CA ALA A 114 -5.83 -0.04 -7.78
C ALA A 114 -7.12 -0.83 -7.48
N GLY A 115 -7.87 -0.48 -6.44
CA GLY A 115 -9.10 -1.16 -6.02
C GLY A 115 -8.87 -2.27 -4.99
N CYS A 116 -7.72 -2.30 -4.32
CA CYS A 116 -7.47 -3.24 -3.22
C CYS A 116 -8.20 -2.80 -1.96
N ASP A 117 -8.76 -3.78 -1.26
CA ASP A 117 -9.31 -3.68 0.08
C ASP A 117 -8.31 -4.25 1.12
N ASP A 118 -8.68 -4.23 2.40
CA ASP A 118 -7.92 -4.81 3.51
C ASP A 118 -6.47 -4.32 3.59
N VAL A 119 -6.28 -2.99 3.35
CA VAL A 119 -4.97 -2.33 3.40
C VAL A 119 -4.69 -1.77 4.79
N ILE A 120 -3.70 -2.34 5.46
CA ILE A 120 -3.20 -1.86 6.77
C ILE A 120 -2.16 -0.78 6.55
N GLU A 121 -2.57 0.48 6.73
CA GLU A 121 -1.75 1.68 6.56
C GLU A 121 -0.94 1.97 7.83
N LEU A 122 0.23 1.34 8.00
CA LEU A 122 1.01 1.48 9.24
C LEU A 122 1.35 2.93 9.59
N HIS A 123 1.72 3.72 8.60
CA HIS A 123 2.04 5.14 8.80
C HIS A 123 0.90 6.08 8.37
N GLY A 124 -0.31 5.57 8.14
CA GLY A 124 -1.44 6.38 7.71
C GLY A 124 -1.45 6.71 6.22
N SER A 125 -2.18 7.77 5.84
CA SER A 125 -2.40 8.14 4.45
C SER A 125 -2.48 9.64 4.26
N VAL A 126 -1.96 10.13 3.13
CA VAL A 126 -2.14 11.54 2.69
C VAL A 126 -3.61 11.89 2.43
N GLU A 127 -4.47 10.89 2.25
CA GLU A 127 -5.91 11.10 2.00
C GLU A 127 -6.76 11.21 3.28
N LYS A 128 -6.17 11.04 4.46
CA LYS A 128 -6.91 11.00 5.73
C LYS A 128 -6.51 12.12 6.69
N ASN A 129 -6.30 13.35 6.15
CA ASN A 129 -6.04 14.52 7.00
C ASN A 129 -7.24 14.79 7.89
N TYR A 130 -7.03 15.21 9.13
CA TYR A 130 -8.13 15.29 10.09
C TYR A 130 -8.08 16.54 10.96
N CYS A 131 -9.24 16.93 11.45
CA CYS A 131 -9.38 17.98 12.44
C CYS A 131 -9.12 17.41 13.85
N PRO A 132 -8.13 17.91 14.60
CA PRO A 132 -7.84 17.40 15.95
C PRO A 132 -8.96 17.69 16.96
N ASN A 133 -9.86 18.63 16.67
CA ASN A 133 -10.96 19.00 17.55
C ASN A 133 -12.24 18.19 17.31
N CYS A 134 -12.66 17.97 16.07
CA CYS A 134 -13.93 17.31 15.77
C CYS A 134 -13.80 16.00 14.99
N GLY A 135 -12.59 15.55 14.67
CA GLY A 135 -12.34 14.31 13.95
C GLY A 135 -12.72 14.32 12.46
N LYS A 136 -13.28 15.44 11.92
CA LYS A 136 -13.65 15.50 10.51
C LYS A 136 -12.43 15.25 9.62
N VAL A 137 -12.56 14.32 8.66
CA VAL A 137 -11.51 13.92 7.73
C VAL A 137 -11.61 14.71 6.42
N TYR A 138 -10.45 15.01 5.84
CA TYR A 138 -10.27 15.76 4.60
C TYR A 138 -9.26 15.04 3.69
N GLY A 139 -9.58 14.90 2.42
CA GLY A 139 -8.67 14.34 1.40
C GLY A 139 -7.49 15.26 1.08
N SER A 140 -6.54 14.73 0.33
CA SER A 140 -5.36 15.46 -0.13
C SER A 140 -5.72 16.68 -0.98
N ASP A 141 -6.79 16.61 -1.77
CA ASP A 141 -7.23 17.72 -2.63
C ASP A 141 -7.65 18.94 -1.82
N PHE A 142 -8.31 18.76 -0.69
CA PHE A 142 -8.61 19.87 0.20
C PHE A 142 -7.35 20.57 0.70
N ILE A 143 -6.31 19.78 1.04
CA ILE A 143 -5.01 20.33 1.48
C ILE A 143 -4.33 21.08 0.35
N ARG A 144 -4.30 20.54 -0.88
CA ARG A 144 -3.67 21.17 -2.05
C ARG A 144 -4.23 22.55 -2.34
N HIS A 145 -5.56 22.69 -2.30
CA HIS A 145 -6.26 23.92 -2.68
C HIS A 145 -6.39 24.94 -1.51
N ALA A 146 -6.06 24.55 -0.29
CA ALA A 146 -6.12 25.47 0.84
C ALA A 146 -5.06 26.59 0.71
N VAL A 147 -5.45 27.84 0.96
CA VAL A 147 -4.52 28.97 1.06
C VAL A 147 -3.88 28.95 2.44
N GLY A 148 -2.54 29.02 2.51
CA GLY A 148 -1.80 28.98 3.78
C GLY A 148 -1.96 27.64 4.51
N ILE A 149 -2.25 27.70 5.82
CA ILE A 149 -2.44 26.53 6.68
C ILE A 149 -3.87 26.00 6.51
N PRO A 150 -4.05 24.73 6.05
CA PRO A 150 -5.38 24.13 5.93
C PRO A 150 -6.10 24.07 7.26
N SER A 151 -7.33 24.57 7.32
CA SER A 151 -8.13 24.64 8.54
C SER A 151 -9.46 23.94 8.39
N CYS A 152 -9.98 23.41 9.49
CA CYS A 152 -11.25 22.73 9.54
C CYS A 152 -12.42 23.67 9.18
N THR A 153 -13.26 23.28 8.23
CA THR A 153 -14.43 24.07 7.82
C THR A 153 -15.51 24.19 8.89
N LYS A 154 -15.46 23.33 9.94
CA LYS A 154 -16.41 23.35 11.06
C LYS A 154 -15.86 24.07 12.27
N CYS A 155 -14.57 23.87 12.59
CA CYS A 155 -13.97 24.34 13.86
C CYS A 155 -13.01 25.50 13.67
N GLY A 156 -12.56 25.82 12.45
CA GLY A 156 -11.56 26.84 12.17
C GLY A 156 -10.12 26.48 12.60
N VAL A 157 -9.91 25.34 13.29
CA VAL A 157 -8.58 24.96 13.76
C VAL A 157 -7.75 24.32 12.63
N PRO A 158 -6.41 24.47 12.66
CA PRO A 158 -5.52 23.80 11.70
C PRO A 158 -5.74 22.29 11.65
N LEU A 159 -5.72 21.73 10.45
CA LEU A 159 -5.81 20.29 10.25
C LEU A 159 -4.48 19.62 10.65
N ARG A 160 -4.54 18.32 10.90
CA ARG A 160 -3.38 17.46 11.06
C ARG A 160 -3.23 16.57 9.81
N PRO A 161 -2.00 16.31 9.34
CA PRO A 161 -1.79 15.30 8.29
C PRO A 161 -2.23 13.91 8.78
N GLY A 162 -2.76 13.12 7.88
CA GLY A 162 -3.29 11.77 8.16
C GLY A 162 -2.23 10.68 8.22
N PHE A 163 -0.96 11.07 8.32
CA PHE A 163 0.14 10.13 8.44
C PHE A 163 1.03 10.45 9.63
N THR A 164 1.76 9.43 10.10
CA THR A 164 2.66 9.52 11.27
C THR A 164 3.87 10.37 10.93
N LEU A 165 4.08 11.43 11.69
CA LEU A 165 5.27 12.30 11.59
C LEU A 165 6.44 11.72 12.39
N LEU A 166 7.66 12.15 12.07
CA LEU A 166 8.83 11.82 12.87
C LEU A 166 8.64 12.36 14.30
N GLY A 167 8.95 11.51 15.28
CA GLY A 167 8.69 11.77 16.70
C GLY A 167 7.32 11.31 17.20
N GLU A 168 6.46 10.81 16.33
CA GLU A 168 5.19 10.18 16.71
C GLU A 168 5.30 8.64 16.71
N MET A 169 4.47 8.02 17.51
CA MET A 169 4.36 6.56 17.54
C MET A 169 3.38 6.08 16.45
N VAL A 170 3.70 4.96 15.86
CA VAL A 170 2.75 4.23 14.99
C VAL A 170 1.60 3.73 15.87
N ASP A 171 0.39 3.78 15.35
CA ASP A 171 -0.81 3.30 16.02
C ASP A 171 -0.70 1.81 16.40
N ASN A 172 -0.85 1.50 17.70
CA ASN A 172 -0.72 0.15 18.22
C ASN A 172 -1.79 -0.80 17.67
N GLY A 173 -2.99 -0.30 17.38
CA GLY A 173 -4.06 -1.09 16.75
C GLY A 173 -3.66 -1.57 15.37
N LYS A 174 -3.03 -0.70 14.56
CA LYS A 174 -2.51 -1.06 13.23
C LYS A 174 -1.35 -2.05 13.32
N ILE A 175 -0.44 -1.88 14.29
CA ILE A 175 0.66 -2.84 14.51
C ILE A 175 0.09 -4.21 14.89
N SER A 176 -0.89 -4.25 15.81
CA SER A 176 -1.53 -5.48 16.23
C SER A 176 -2.29 -6.15 15.09
N ALA A 177 -3.02 -5.39 14.27
CA ALA A 177 -3.69 -5.91 13.09
C ALA A 177 -2.71 -6.52 12.09
N ALA A 178 -1.58 -5.83 11.82
CA ALA A 178 -0.53 -6.35 10.94
C ALA A 178 0.14 -7.61 11.51
N ALA A 179 0.41 -7.66 12.83
CA ALA A 179 0.99 -8.82 13.48
C ALA A 179 0.06 -10.03 13.42
N ASN A 180 -1.24 -9.83 13.70
CA ASN A 180 -2.25 -10.87 13.60
C ASN A 180 -2.41 -11.40 12.17
N ALA A 181 -2.41 -10.51 11.17
CA ALA A 181 -2.44 -10.93 9.77
C ALA A 181 -1.24 -11.81 9.43
N VAL A 182 -0.02 -11.37 9.80
CA VAL A 182 1.23 -12.11 9.55
C VAL A 182 1.25 -13.45 10.28
N GLU A 183 0.72 -13.54 11.51
CA GLU A 183 0.68 -14.75 12.30
C GLU A 183 -0.20 -15.83 11.66
N ASN A 184 -1.29 -15.42 11.00
CA ASN A 184 -2.25 -16.33 10.37
C ASN A 184 -1.91 -16.64 8.90
N ALA A 185 -0.88 -16.00 8.33
CA ALA A 185 -0.49 -16.23 6.96
C ALA A 185 0.17 -17.59 6.74
N ASP A 186 -0.19 -18.28 5.67
CA ASP A 186 0.53 -19.47 5.18
C ASP A 186 1.67 -19.12 4.20
N LEU A 187 1.64 -17.89 3.66
CA LEU A 187 2.70 -17.31 2.85
C LEU A 187 2.88 -15.82 3.16
N LEU A 188 4.11 -15.41 3.43
CA LEU A 188 4.49 -14.01 3.64
C LEU A 188 5.25 -13.49 2.42
N LEU A 189 4.67 -12.52 1.71
CA LEU A 189 5.28 -11.88 0.55
C LEU A 189 5.80 -10.50 0.91
N ILE A 190 7.12 -10.30 0.86
CA ILE A 190 7.79 -9.04 1.21
C ILE A 190 8.30 -8.39 -0.06
N VAL A 191 7.89 -7.15 -0.34
CA VAL A 191 8.19 -6.46 -1.60
C VAL A 191 8.73 -5.06 -1.36
N GLY A 192 9.89 -4.77 -1.97
CA GLY A 192 10.47 -3.42 -1.99
C GLY A 192 10.86 -2.87 -0.62
N THR A 193 11.24 -3.75 0.32
CA THR A 193 11.77 -3.37 1.64
C THR A 193 12.82 -4.36 2.12
N SER A 194 13.75 -3.90 2.95
CA SER A 194 14.66 -4.80 3.66
C SER A 194 13.94 -5.49 4.81
N ILE A 195 14.18 -6.79 4.99
CA ILE A 195 13.71 -7.55 6.16
C ILE A 195 14.26 -6.95 7.46
N ARG A 196 15.46 -6.36 7.44
CA ARG A 196 16.08 -5.70 8.60
C ARG A 196 15.49 -4.34 8.94
N SER A 197 14.62 -3.77 8.11
CA SER A 197 13.93 -2.54 8.51
C SER A 197 13.15 -2.81 9.82
N PRO A 198 13.21 -1.94 10.84
CA PRO A 198 12.72 -2.25 12.20
C PRO A 198 11.30 -2.80 12.21
N LEU A 199 10.43 -2.22 11.39
CA LEU A 199 9.04 -2.64 11.32
C LEU A 199 8.88 -4.02 10.66
N CYS A 200 9.55 -4.25 9.52
CA CYS A 200 9.50 -5.55 8.84
C CYS A 200 10.10 -6.64 9.73
N LEU A 201 11.25 -6.35 10.37
CA LEU A 201 11.91 -7.26 11.30
C LEU A 201 11.00 -7.66 12.47
N ASN A 202 10.24 -6.72 13.00
CA ASN A 202 9.33 -7.00 14.11
C ASN A 202 8.11 -7.80 13.65
N LEU A 203 7.52 -7.47 12.51
CA LEU A 203 6.38 -8.21 11.96
C LEU A 203 6.74 -9.65 11.58
N THR A 204 7.91 -9.85 10.95
CA THR A 204 8.34 -11.21 10.54
C THR A 204 8.57 -12.17 11.72
N LYS A 205 8.71 -11.68 12.96
CA LYS A 205 8.77 -12.52 14.15
C LYS A 205 7.47 -13.26 14.46
N TYR A 206 6.33 -12.73 14.00
CA TYR A 206 5.02 -13.35 14.20
C TYR A 206 4.72 -14.41 13.14
N TYR A 207 5.46 -14.42 12.02
CA TYR A 207 5.28 -15.42 10.97
C TYR A 207 5.77 -16.79 11.44
N LYS A 208 4.89 -17.79 11.39
CA LYS A 208 5.15 -19.17 11.87
C LYS A 208 5.43 -20.15 10.73
N GLY A 209 5.22 -19.71 9.47
CA GLY A 209 5.41 -20.57 8.29
C GLY A 209 6.86 -20.59 7.77
N ASP A 210 7.05 -21.36 6.71
CA ASP A 210 8.32 -21.54 6.01
C ASP A 210 8.30 -21.02 4.56
N LYS A 211 7.28 -20.23 4.22
CA LYS A 211 7.09 -19.66 2.87
C LYS A 211 7.23 -18.13 2.90
N MET A 212 8.37 -17.64 3.34
CA MET A 212 8.70 -16.21 3.30
C MET A 212 9.41 -15.90 1.99
N LEU A 213 8.75 -15.13 1.12
CA LEU A 213 9.20 -14.71 -0.19
C LEU A 213 9.63 -13.24 -0.16
N LEU A 214 10.81 -12.94 -0.67
CA LEU A 214 11.34 -11.57 -0.78
C LEU A 214 11.56 -11.19 -2.25
N LEU A 215 10.93 -10.09 -2.67
CA LEU A 215 11.19 -9.42 -3.95
C LEU A 215 11.81 -8.05 -3.68
N ASN A 216 13.01 -7.80 -4.19
CA ASN A 216 13.67 -6.51 -4.04
C ASN A 216 14.48 -6.12 -5.29
N THR A 217 14.93 -4.88 -5.39
CA THR A 217 15.74 -4.42 -6.53
C THR A 217 17.16 -4.97 -6.48
N HIS A 218 17.71 -5.17 -5.29
CA HIS A 218 19.06 -5.70 -5.05
C HIS A 218 19.11 -6.43 -3.70
N GLU A 219 20.12 -7.25 -3.53
CA GLU A 219 20.36 -7.97 -2.27
C GLU A 219 20.76 -7.03 -1.14
N MET A 220 20.22 -7.28 0.03
CA MET A 220 20.51 -6.53 1.25
C MET A 220 20.88 -7.47 2.40
N VAL A 221 21.65 -6.95 3.35
CA VAL A 221 22.05 -7.71 4.55
C VAL A 221 20.79 -8.16 5.31
N GLY A 222 20.69 -9.46 5.62
CA GLY A 222 19.58 -10.08 6.36
C GLY A 222 18.47 -10.64 5.47
N ASP A 223 18.63 -10.58 4.15
CA ASP A 223 17.68 -11.17 3.21
C ASP A 223 17.73 -12.71 3.25
N ASP A 224 18.81 -13.30 3.82
CA ASP A 224 18.97 -14.73 4.09
C ASP A 224 17.86 -15.30 5.01
N ARG A 225 17.13 -14.45 5.72
CA ARG A 225 15.95 -14.84 6.50
C ARG A 225 14.75 -15.25 5.64
N ALA A 226 14.68 -14.77 4.41
CA ALA A 226 13.64 -15.21 3.49
C ALA A 226 13.97 -16.60 2.92
N ASN A 227 12.97 -17.48 2.85
CA ASN A 227 13.12 -18.81 2.28
C ASN A 227 13.39 -18.75 0.77
N TYR A 228 12.78 -17.77 0.09
CA TYR A 228 12.94 -17.54 -1.34
C TYR A 228 13.20 -16.07 -1.63
N ARG A 229 14.16 -15.77 -2.50
CA ARG A 229 14.57 -14.41 -2.84
C ARG A 229 14.70 -14.24 -4.34
N ALA A 230 14.28 -13.07 -4.82
CA ALA A 230 14.52 -12.63 -6.19
C ALA A 230 14.79 -11.13 -6.24
N TYR A 231 15.74 -10.73 -7.09
CA TYR A 231 16.20 -9.36 -7.23
C TYR A 231 16.11 -8.92 -8.69
N GLY A 232 15.69 -7.66 -8.89
CA GLY A 232 15.54 -7.08 -10.21
C GLY A 232 14.43 -6.04 -10.26
N ASP A 233 13.83 -5.84 -11.42
CA ASP A 233 12.67 -4.96 -11.57
C ASP A 233 11.48 -5.50 -10.78
N LEU A 234 11.00 -4.70 -9.81
CA LEU A 234 9.94 -5.14 -8.90
C LEU A 234 8.61 -5.37 -9.62
N CYS A 235 8.32 -4.59 -10.65
CA CYS A 235 7.09 -4.71 -11.42
C CYS A 235 7.06 -6.03 -12.18
N GLU A 236 8.16 -6.39 -12.83
CA GLU A 236 8.28 -7.65 -13.58
C GLU A 236 8.31 -8.86 -12.65
N LEU A 237 9.07 -8.77 -11.53
CA LEU A 237 9.14 -9.85 -10.55
C LEU A 237 7.76 -10.14 -9.94
N PHE A 238 7.05 -9.10 -9.51
CA PHE A 238 5.75 -9.25 -8.86
C PHE A 238 4.70 -9.73 -9.84
N LYS A 239 4.66 -9.18 -11.06
CA LYS A 239 3.78 -9.62 -12.14
C LYS A 239 3.91 -11.11 -12.41
N TYR A 240 5.15 -11.63 -12.42
CA TYR A 240 5.41 -13.05 -12.63
C TYR A 240 4.94 -13.90 -11.45
N VAL A 241 5.23 -13.50 -10.21
CA VAL A 241 4.88 -14.23 -8.99
C VAL A 241 3.38 -14.22 -8.72
N ALA A 242 2.71 -13.09 -8.97
CA ALA A 242 1.27 -12.90 -8.78
C ALA A 242 0.41 -13.33 -9.99
N ASP A 243 1.01 -13.92 -11.02
CA ASP A 243 0.27 -14.45 -12.17
C ASP A 243 -0.46 -15.75 -11.80
N ILE A 244 -1.66 -15.59 -11.27
CA ILE A 244 -2.57 -16.66 -10.87
C ILE A 244 -3.86 -16.60 -11.71
N PRO A 245 -4.49 -17.76 -11.99
CA PRO A 245 -5.79 -17.76 -12.64
C PRO A 245 -6.86 -17.18 -11.70
N LEU A 246 -7.67 -16.26 -12.21
CA LEU A 246 -8.85 -15.80 -11.48
C LEU A 246 -9.89 -16.92 -11.42
N PRO A 247 -10.62 -17.07 -10.30
CA PRO A 247 -11.71 -18.04 -10.21
C PRO A 247 -12.75 -17.69 -11.28
N GLN A 248 -13.13 -18.68 -12.08
CA GLN A 248 -14.19 -18.50 -13.08
C GLN A 248 -15.48 -18.06 -12.35
N ASN A 249 -15.99 -16.91 -12.72
CA ASN A 249 -17.09 -16.21 -12.04
C ASN A 249 -18.34 -17.12 -12.03
N LYS A 250 -18.56 -17.92 -10.98
CA LYS A 250 -19.78 -18.73 -10.79
C LYS A 250 -21.04 -17.86 -10.84
N LYS A 251 -20.93 -16.56 -10.44
CA LYS A 251 -22.03 -15.59 -10.50
C LYS A 251 -22.41 -15.19 -11.93
N LYS A 252 -21.46 -15.16 -12.87
CA LYS A 252 -21.76 -14.86 -14.28
C LYS A 252 -22.48 -16.04 -14.93
N LYS A 253 -22.00 -17.25 -14.68
CA LYS A 253 -22.69 -18.48 -15.16
C LYS A 253 -24.09 -18.66 -14.56
N GLN A 254 -24.33 -18.17 -13.36
CA GLN A 254 -25.64 -18.24 -12.71
C GLN A 254 -26.58 -17.17 -13.25
N LYS A 255 -26.10 -15.95 -13.54
CA LYS A 255 -26.85 -14.90 -14.23
C LYS A 255 -27.18 -15.29 -15.67
N ASP A 256 -26.20 -15.81 -16.40
CA ASP A 256 -26.38 -16.27 -17.78
C ASP A 256 -27.41 -17.41 -17.85
N LYS A 257 -27.39 -18.37 -16.90
CA LYS A 257 -28.40 -19.44 -16.80
C LYS A 257 -29.80 -18.94 -16.42
N ILE A 258 -29.89 -17.91 -15.56
CA ILE A 258 -31.18 -17.29 -15.19
C ILE A 258 -31.76 -16.54 -16.38
N GLN A 259 -30.94 -15.77 -17.09
CA GLN A 259 -31.40 -15.05 -18.32
C GLN A 259 -31.80 -16.01 -19.44
N GLU A 260 -31.09 -17.13 -19.59
CA GLU A 260 -31.42 -18.18 -20.57
C GLU A 260 -32.71 -18.94 -20.19
N ALA A 261 -32.96 -19.15 -18.90
CA ALA A 261 -34.23 -19.73 -18.41
C ALA A 261 -35.40 -18.80 -18.60
N GLU A 262 -35.25 -17.50 -18.28
CA GLU A 262 -36.27 -16.48 -18.47
C GLU A 262 -36.63 -16.28 -19.97
N LYS A 263 -35.63 -16.34 -20.84
CA LYS A 263 -35.84 -16.25 -22.30
C LYS A 263 -36.60 -17.47 -22.86
N ASN A 264 -36.25 -18.67 -22.37
CA ASN A 264 -36.93 -19.91 -22.77
C ASN A 264 -38.38 -19.95 -22.26
N GLU A 265 -38.68 -19.33 -21.14
CA GLU A 265 -40.04 -19.25 -20.59
C GLU A 265 -40.93 -18.23 -21.37
N GLN A 266 -40.33 -17.11 -21.81
CA GLN A 266 -40.98 -16.12 -22.68
C GLN A 266 -41.26 -16.66 -24.08
N ASP A 267 -40.36 -17.47 -24.63
CA ASP A 267 -40.56 -18.10 -25.94
C ASP A 267 -41.63 -19.21 -25.91
N LYS A 268 -41.74 -19.95 -24.80
CA LYS A 268 -42.85 -20.92 -24.60
C LYS A 268 -44.22 -20.27 -24.49
N ASN A 269 -44.31 -19.10 -23.84
CA ASN A 269 -45.59 -18.37 -23.73
C ASN A 269 -46.04 -17.68 -25.02
N LYS A 270 -45.13 -17.48 -26.00
CA LYS A 270 -45.46 -16.97 -27.34
C LYS A 270 -46.00 -18.03 -28.32
N ILE A 271 -45.83 -19.31 -28.00
CA ILE A 271 -46.27 -20.41 -28.86
C ILE A 271 -47.70 -20.88 -28.48
N CYS A 272 -48.22 -20.42 -27.33
CA CYS A 272 -49.54 -20.81 -26.83
C CYS A 272 -50.61 -19.70 -27.00
N THR A 273 -50.36 -18.69 -27.83
CA THR A 273 -51.36 -17.70 -28.32
C THR A 273 -51.42 -17.78 -29.84
#